data_123d8aac67e2d64f02eea95aca96b668
#
_entry.id   123d8aac67e2d64f02eea95aca96b668
#
_cell.length_a   1.000
_cell.length_b   1.000
_cell.length_c   1.000
_cell.angle_alpha   90.00
_cell.angle_beta   90.00
_cell.angle_gamma   90.00
#
_symmetry.space_group_name_H-M   'P 1'
#
loop_
_entity.id
_entity.type
_entity.pdbx_description
1 polymer ?
#
loop_
_entity_poly.entity_id
_entity_poly.type
_entity_poly.pdbx_seq_one_letter_code
_entity_poly.pdbx_strand_id
1 'polypeptide(L)'
;LVLVASVVVSAAGALVFEFSAAAILDGFVQIYIAYLEQLDASVVIEPAQARKLLMSFFALGQAFSMVVMLMIARWCQSALYNPGGFGKEFHQLRLSPAVSGSIVLAMAVCYMFGDQLGRWLPLLTVPLVFASIGLVHWLISNRGLSKNWIAGFYGSLALLFQIVYPF
;
A
#
# COMPACT_ATOMS: atom_id res chain seq x y z
N LEU A 1 3.26 -14.18 5.93
CA LEU A 1 4.66 -13.80 6.07
C LEU A 1 5.08 -12.77 5.01
N VAL A 2 4.81 -13.00 3.72
CA VAL A 2 5.19 -12.12 2.59
C VAL A 2 4.66 -10.69 2.77
N LEU A 3 3.37 -10.52 3.13
CA LEU A 3 2.75 -9.20 3.34
C LEU A 3 3.40 -8.41 4.49
N VAL A 4 3.84 -9.09 5.54
CA VAL A 4 4.55 -8.44 6.67
C VAL A 4 5.99 -8.11 6.26
N ALA A 5 6.66 -9.03 5.58
CA ALA A 5 8.02 -8.81 5.08
C ALA A 5 8.08 -7.62 4.12
N SER A 6 7.09 -7.43 3.23
CA SER A 6 7.05 -6.27 2.32
C SER A 6 7.00 -4.94 3.08
N VAL A 7 6.26 -4.87 4.18
CA VAL A 7 6.21 -3.67 5.04
C VAL A 7 7.57 -3.38 5.67
N VAL A 8 8.21 -4.41 6.26
CA VAL A 8 9.50 -4.25 6.94
C VAL A 8 10.59 -3.84 5.95
N VAL A 9 10.67 -4.52 4.80
CA VAL A 9 11.68 -4.22 3.77
C VAL A 9 11.46 -2.82 3.18
N SER A 10 10.22 -2.42 2.95
CA SER A 10 9.91 -1.10 2.39
C SER A 10 10.16 0.01 3.39
N ALA A 11 9.88 -0.20 4.69
CA ALA A 11 10.24 0.75 5.72
C ALA A 11 11.76 0.92 5.84
N ALA A 12 12.50 -0.18 5.84
CA ALA A 12 13.97 -0.14 5.86
C ALA A 12 14.52 0.54 4.59
N GLY A 13 14.00 0.21 3.41
CA GLY A 13 14.39 0.83 2.14
C GLY A 13 14.13 2.33 2.12
N ALA A 14 12.99 2.78 2.64
CA ALA A 14 12.67 4.20 2.76
C ALA A 14 13.65 4.93 3.67
N LEU A 15 13.99 4.35 4.83
CA LEU A 15 14.99 4.93 5.73
C LEU A 15 16.37 5.00 5.09
N VAL A 16 16.81 3.94 4.41
CA VAL A 16 18.11 3.93 3.71
C VAL A 16 18.11 5.01 2.61
N PHE A 17 17.02 5.14 1.86
CA PHE A 17 16.90 6.17 0.83
C PHE A 17 16.93 7.58 1.42
N GLU A 18 16.26 7.82 2.53
CA GLU A 18 16.26 9.12 3.22
C GLU A 18 17.67 9.58 3.61
N PHE A 19 18.52 8.64 4.04
CA PHE A 19 19.92 8.94 4.43
C PHE A 19 20.87 9.00 3.24
N SER A 20 20.73 8.09 2.27
CA SER A 20 21.70 7.94 1.17
C SER A 20 21.44 8.86 -0.01
N ALA A 21 20.19 9.30 -0.20
CA ALA A 21 19.76 10.10 -1.34
C ALA A 21 19.09 11.42 -0.92
N ALA A 22 19.51 12.01 0.19
CA ALA A 22 18.92 13.22 0.74
C ALA A 22 18.80 14.37 -0.27
N ALA A 23 19.85 14.61 -1.07
CA ALA A 23 19.84 15.69 -2.09
C ALA A 23 18.82 15.45 -3.20
N ILE A 24 18.62 14.17 -3.61
CA ILE A 24 17.60 13.79 -4.60
C ILE A 24 16.21 14.01 -4.01
N LEU A 25 16.01 13.59 -2.77
CA LEU A 25 14.75 13.76 -2.07
C LEU A 25 14.40 15.25 -1.90
N ASP A 26 15.38 16.09 -1.56
CA ASP A 26 15.17 17.53 -1.44
C ASP A 26 14.78 18.17 -2.80
N GLY A 27 15.34 17.68 -3.90
CA GLY A 27 14.92 18.07 -5.24
C GLY A 27 13.45 17.72 -5.51
N PHE A 28 13.00 16.52 -5.17
CA PHE A 28 11.59 16.13 -5.28
C PHE A 28 10.67 16.97 -4.39
N VAL A 29 11.10 17.30 -3.18
CA VAL A 29 10.35 18.16 -2.25
C VAL A 29 10.11 19.53 -2.88
N GLN A 30 11.14 20.15 -3.48
CA GLN A 30 11.00 21.46 -4.12
C GLN A 30 10.04 21.41 -5.34
N ILE A 31 10.14 20.37 -6.16
CA ILE A 31 9.23 20.18 -7.30
C ILE A 31 7.78 20.00 -6.80
N TYR A 32 7.59 19.23 -5.74
CA TYR A 32 6.26 18.97 -5.18
C TYR A 32 5.63 20.24 -4.60
N ILE A 33 6.38 21.04 -3.85
CA ILE A 33 5.92 22.32 -3.31
C ILE A 33 5.55 23.27 -4.46
N ALA A 34 6.44 23.43 -5.45
CA ALA A 34 6.17 24.30 -6.60
C ALA A 34 4.92 23.86 -7.39
N TYR A 35 4.69 22.57 -7.49
CA TYR A 35 3.47 22.03 -8.12
C TYR A 35 2.22 22.39 -7.35
N LEU A 36 2.23 22.27 -6.02
CA LEU A 36 1.09 22.62 -5.17
C LEU A 36 0.78 24.12 -5.21
N GLU A 37 1.79 24.96 -5.20
CA GLU A 37 1.65 26.41 -5.33
C GLU A 37 1.03 26.83 -6.67
N GLN A 38 1.30 26.06 -7.75
CA GLN A 38 0.65 26.27 -9.05
C GLN A 38 -0.82 25.88 -9.05
N LEU A 39 -1.21 24.87 -8.28
CA LEU A 39 -2.61 24.42 -8.18
C LEU A 39 -3.44 25.37 -7.31
N ASP A 40 -2.89 25.80 -6.18
CA ASP A 40 -3.53 26.73 -5.26
C ASP A 40 -2.46 27.53 -4.49
N ALA A 41 -2.34 28.83 -4.80
CA ALA A 41 -1.39 29.72 -4.17
C ALA A 41 -1.63 29.94 -2.66
N SER A 42 -2.76 29.49 -2.12
CA SER A 42 -3.05 29.54 -0.67
C SER A 42 -2.46 28.38 0.11
N VAL A 43 -2.00 27.33 -0.58
CA VAL A 43 -1.43 26.13 0.05
C VAL A 43 0.03 26.38 0.41
N VAL A 44 0.30 26.57 1.69
CA VAL A 44 1.67 26.66 2.22
C VAL A 44 1.99 25.38 2.96
N ILE A 45 2.87 24.54 2.36
CA ILE A 45 3.36 23.32 3.01
C ILE A 45 4.83 23.50 3.40
N GLU A 46 5.14 23.23 4.67
CA GLU A 46 6.53 23.23 5.12
C GLU A 46 7.34 22.12 4.43
N PRO A 47 8.59 22.38 4.02
CA PRO A 47 9.46 21.37 3.38
C PRO A 47 9.60 20.08 4.19
N ALA A 48 9.61 20.17 5.52
CA ALA A 48 9.65 19.00 6.40
C ALA A 48 8.39 18.12 6.30
N GLN A 49 7.22 18.76 6.15
CA GLN A 49 5.95 18.03 5.96
C GLN A 49 5.89 17.40 4.57
N ALA A 50 6.26 18.13 3.52
CA ALA A 50 6.35 17.62 2.15
C ALA A 50 7.30 16.43 2.09
N ARG A 51 8.45 16.50 2.74
CA ARG A 51 9.41 15.39 2.84
C ARG A 51 8.79 14.15 3.49
N LYS A 52 8.09 14.29 4.62
CA LYS A 52 7.41 13.18 5.30
C LYS A 52 6.35 12.53 4.39
N LEU A 53 5.55 13.34 3.69
CA LEU A 53 4.54 12.84 2.74
C LEU A 53 5.17 12.07 1.60
N LEU A 54 6.16 12.62 0.93
CA LEU A 54 6.86 11.96 -0.19
C LEU A 54 7.48 10.63 0.25
N MET A 55 8.10 10.57 1.43
CA MET A 55 8.66 9.32 1.97
C MET A 55 7.57 8.29 2.29
N SER A 56 6.41 8.72 2.79
CA SER A 56 5.26 7.84 3.01
C SER A 56 4.77 7.22 1.72
N PHE A 57 4.60 8.03 0.65
CA PHE A 57 4.18 7.54 -0.67
C PHE A 57 5.23 6.65 -1.32
N PHE A 58 6.51 6.98 -1.16
CA PHE A 58 7.61 6.15 -1.66
C PHE A 58 7.60 4.77 -1.01
N ALA A 59 7.54 4.71 0.33
CA ALA A 59 7.48 3.45 1.07
C ALA A 59 6.24 2.63 0.73
N LEU A 60 5.07 3.29 0.62
CA LEU A 60 3.81 2.66 0.22
C LEU A 60 3.90 2.07 -1.19
N GLY A 61 4.37 2.87 -2.16
CA GLY A 61 4.53 2.45 -3.55
C GLY A 61 5.50 1.27 -3.69
N GLN A 62 6.61 1.29 -2.96
CA GLN A 62 7.58 0.21 -2.93
C GLN A 62 6.97 -1.09 -2.37
N ALA A 63 6.26 -1.01 -1.23
CA ALA A 63 5.61 -2.17 -0.64
C ALA A 63 4.54 -2.77 -1.56
N PHE A 64 3.70 -1.90 -2.13
CA PHE A 64 2.67 -2.30 -3.08
C PHE A 64 3.28 -2.99 -4.32
N SER A 65 4.28 -2.36 -4.94
CA SER A 65 4.98 -2.90 -6.11
C SER A 65 5.64 -4.25 -5.81
N MET A 66 6.26 -4.40 -4.64
CA MET A 66 6.88 -5.66 -4.22
C MET A 66 5.85 -6.78 -4.14
N VAL A 67 4.70 -6.54 -3.50
CA VAL A 67 3.64 -7.55 -3.39
C VAL A 67 3.08 -7.90 -4.77
N VAL A 68 2.79 -6.89 -5.61
CA VAL A 68 2.27 -7.11 -6.98
C VAL A 68 3.26 -7.90 -7.83
N MET A 69 4.56 -7.56 -7.79
CA MET A 69 5.58 -8.29 -8.55
C MET A 69 5.72 -9.74 -8.09
N LEU A 70 5.65 -10.00 -6.78
CA LEU A 70 5.64 -11.37 -6.26
C LEU A 70 4.39 -12.14 -6.69
N MET A 71 3.23 -11.48 -6.74
CA MET A 71 1.99 -12.09 -7.23
C MET A 71 2.08 -12.43 -8.72
N ILE A 72 2.63 -11.51 -9.55
CA ILE A 72 2.85 -11.75 -10.98
C ILE A 72 3.82 -12.90 -11.18
N ALA A 73 4.95 -12.93 -10.48
CA ALA A 73 5.92 -14.01 -10.55
C ALA A 73 5.29 -15.35 -10.18
N ARG A 74 4.47 -15.38 -9.13
CA ARG A 74 3.75 -16.59 -8.70
C ARG A 74 2.67 -17.01 -9.70
N TRP A 75 1.98 -16.04 -10.31
CA TRP A 75 1.02 -16.31 -11.38
C TRP A 75 1.70 -16.92 -12.60
N CYS A 76 2.81 -16.36 -13.07
CA CYS A 76 3.59 -16.91 -14.18
C CYS A 76 4.07 -18.34 -13.88
N GLN A 77 4.60 -18.57 -12.68
CA GLN A 77 5.02 -19.92 -12.25
C GLN A 77 3.85 -20.90 -12.25
N SER A 78 2.69 -20.47 -11.75
CA SER A 78 1.50 -21.30 -11.73
C SER A 78 0.98 -21.60 -13.14
N ALA A 79 1.01 -20.63 -14.05
CA ALA A 79 0.59 -20.83 -15.43
C ALA A 79 1.42 -21.89 -16.17
N LEU A 80 2.71 -21.99 -15.86
CA LEU A 80 3.63 -22.93 -16.49
C LEU A 80 3.58 -24.33 -15.86
N TYR A 81 3.53 -24.42 -14.54
CA TYR A 81 3.75 -25.70 -13.84
C TYR A 81 2.52 -26.23 -13.11
N ASN A 82 1.53 -25.40 -12.78
CA ASN A 82 0.32 -25.78 -12.04
C ASN A 82 -0.86 -24.89 -12.44
N PRO A 83 -1.45 -25.06 -13.62
CA PRO A 83 -2.55 -24.25 -14.12
C PRO A 83 -3.71 -24.18 -13.10
N GLY A 84 -4.11 -22.95 -12.72
CA GLY A 84 -5.15 -22.70 -11.72
C GLY A 84 -4.67 -22.74 -10.25
N GLY A 85 -3.42 -23.12 -9.98
CA GLY A 85 -2.85 -23.16 -8.62
C GLY A 85 -2.81 -21.79 -7.96
N PHE A 86 -2.44 -20.75 -8.71
CA PHE A 86 -2.41 -19.37 -8.20
C PHE A 86 -3.77 -18.91 -7.65
N GLY A 87 -4.87 -19.20 -8.35
CA GLY A 87 -6.21 -18.85 -7.86
C GLY A 87 -6.52 -19.47 -6.49
N LYS A 88 -6.15 -20.73 -6.29
CA LYS A 88 -6.34 -21.43 -5.01
C LYS A 88 -5.48 -20.81 -3.90
N GLU A 89 -4.23 -20.46 -4.19
CA GLU A 89 -3.32 -19.81 -3.25
C GLU A 89 -3.81 -18.39 -2.92
N PHE A 90 -4.29 -17.65 -3.92
CA PHE A 90 -4.82 -16.31 -3.74
C PHE A 90 -6.05 -16.28 -2.83
N HIS A 91 -6.94 -17.26 -2.94
CA HIS A 91 -8.08 -17.41 -2.04
C HIS A 91 -7.69 -17.77 -0.60
N GLN A 92 -6.46 -18.21 -0.37
CA GLN A 92 -5.90 -18.49 0.95
C GLN A 92 -5.11 -17.32 1.52
N LEU A 93 -5.01 -16.20 0.79
CA LEU A 93 -4.32 -15.02 1.24
C LEU A 93 -5.08 -14.36 2.40
N ARG A 94 -4.65 -14.67 3.61
CA ARG A 94 -5.25 -14.13 4.84
C ARG A 94 -4.18 -13.87 5.89
N LEU A 95 -4.46 -12.91 6.74
CA LEU A 95 -3.65 -12.64 7.92
C LEU A 95 -4.19 -13.44 9.10
N SER A 96 -3.31 -13.95 9.96
CA SER A 96 -3.77 -14.53 11.22
C SER A 96 -4.35 -13.44 12.13
N PRO A 97 -5.29 -13.76 13.03
CA PRO A 97 -5.87 -12.77 13.96
C PRO A 97 -4.81 -12.04 14.79
N ALA A 98 -3.75 -12.75 15.19
CA ALA A 98 -2.64 -12.15 15.93
C ALA A 98 -1.89 -11.09 15.09
N VAL A 99 -1.59 -11.40 13.82
CA VAL A 99 -0.92 -10.47 12.91
C VAL A 99 -1.81 -9.28 12.56
N SER A 100 -3.11 -9.51 12.29
CA SER A 100 -4.06 -8.42 12.05
C SER A 100 -4.17 -7.51 13.27
N GLY A 101 -4.30 -8.08 14.46
CA GLY A 101 -4.35 -7.33 15.72
C GLY A 101 -3.08 -6.51 15.97
N SER A 102 -1.90 -7.08 15.71
CA SER A 102 -0.64 -6.33 15.85
C SER A 102 -0.52 -5.18 14.86
N ILE A 103 -0.99 -5.34 13.62
CA ILE A 103 -1.02 -4.26 12.62
C ILE A 103 -1.98 -3.14 13.07
N VAL A 104 -3.19 -3.50 13.52
CA VAL A 104 -4.17 -2.50 14.02
C VAL A 104 -3.62 -1.75 15.24
N LEU A 105 -2.96 -2.46 16.16
CA LEU A 105 -2.30 -1.83 17.30
C LEU A 105 -1.18 -0.88 16.84
N ALA A 106 -0.33 -1.30 15.91
CA ALA A 106 0.71 -0.45 15.34
C ALA A 106 0.11 0.79 14.66
N MET A 107 -1.00 0.65 13.92
CA MET A 107 -1.71 1.79 13.33
C MET A 107 -2.24 2.76 14.40
N ALA A 108 -2.81 2.25 15.49
CA ALA A 108 -3.26 3.07 16.61
C ALA A 108 -2.10 3.84 17.25
N VAL A 109 -0.95 3.19 17.45
CA VAL A 109 0.27 3.85 17.94
C VAL A 109 0.75 4.93 16.96
N CYS A 110 0.80 4.63 15.65
CA CYS A 110 1.18 5.61 14.63
C CYS A 110 0.22 6.81 14.61
N TYR A 111 -1.07 6.59 14.83
CA TYR A 111 -2.07 7.66 14.92
C TYR A 111 -1.87 8.52 16.17
N MET A 112 -1.61 7.91 17.33
CA MET A 112 -1.38 8.63 18.59
C MET A 112 -0.10 9.48 18.56
N PHE A 113 0.95 9.01 17.87
CA PHE A 113 2.22 9.71 17.70
C PHE A 113 2.38 10.27 16.27
N GLY A 114 1.30 10.89 15.76
CA GLY A 114 1.17 11.37 14.38
C GLY A 114 2.35 12.18 13.87
N ASP A 115 2.91 13.08 14.70
CA ASP A 115 4.05 13.93 14.31
C ASP A 115 5.32 13.14 13.97
N GLN A 116 5.55 12.02 14.65
CA GLN A 116 6.76 11.21 14.50
C GLN A 116 6.53 9.96 13.67
N LEU A 117 5.41 9.25 13.90
CA LEU A 117 5.15 7.93 13.34
C LEU A 117 4.06 7.91 12.27
N GLY A 118 3.28 8.98 12.13
CA GLY A 118 2.14 9.04 11.19
C GLY A 118 2.53 8.73 9.74
N ARG A 119 3.76 9.02 9.33
CA ARG A 119 4.29 8.70 8.00
C ARG A 119 4.27 7.20 7.66
N TRP A 120 4.25 6.31 8.64
CA TRP A 120 4.24 4.86 8.45
C TRP A 120 2.83 4.27 8.37
N LEU A 121 1.81 5.05 8.73
CA LEU A 121 0.42 4.59 8.76
C LEU A 121 -0.07 4.08 7.39
N PRO A 122 0.18 4.76 6.24
CA PRO A 122 -0.20 4.23 4.94
C PRO A 122 0.48 2.89 4.61
N LEU A 123 1.75 2.73 4.99
CA LEU A 123 2.49 1.49 4.76
C LEU A 123 1.88 0.29 5.49
N LEU A 124 1.38 0.49 6.71
CA LEU A 124 0.74 -0.55 7.52
C LEU A 124 -0.60 -1.01 6.93
N THR A 125 -1.24 -0.22 6.05
CA THR A 125 -2.49 -0.62 5.37
C THR A 125 -2.26 -1.69 4.30
N VAL A 126 -1.06 -1.79 3.71
CA VAL A 126 -0.77 -2.70 2.58
C VAL A 126 -1.15 -4.16 2.87
N PRO A 127 -0.74 -4.78 3.98
CA PRO A 127 -1.12 -6.15 4.30
C PRO A 127 -2.63 -6.35 4.42
N LEU A 128 -3.34 -5.37 5.00
CA LEU A 128 -4.78 -5.42 5.18
C LEU A 128 -5.52 -5.32 3.85
N VAL A 129 -5.07 -4.43 2.95
CA VAL A 129 -5.65 -4.28 1.60
C VAL A 129 -5.51 -5.58 0.81
N PHE A 130 -4.32 -6.17 0.73
CA PHE A 130 -4.14 -7.42 0.00
C PHE A 130 -4.89 -8.60 0.62
N ALA A 131 -4.96 -8.69 1.94
CA ALA A 131 -5.75 -9.71 2.62
C ALA A 131 -7.26 -9.54 2.36
N SER A 132 -7.77 -8.31 2.32
CA SER A 132 -9.16 -8.02 2.01
C SER A 132 -9.51 -8.34 0.56
N ILE A 133 -8.62 -8.04 -0.40
CA ILE A 133 -8.78 -8.44 -1.81
C ILE A 133 -8.88 -9.98 -1.91
N GLY A 134 -7.97 -10.71 -1.25
CA GLY A 134 -8.02 -12.18 -1.20
C GLY A 134 -9.34 -12.72 -0.62
N LEU A 135 -9.82 -12.11 0.46
CA LEU A 135 -11.10 -12.45 1.09
C LEU A 135 -12.29 -12.23 0.16
N VAL A 136 -12.35 -11.11 -0.56
CA VAL A 136 -13.43 -10.81 -1.51
C VAL A 136 -13.45 -11.83 -2.64
N HIS A 137 -12.32 -12.15 -3.23
CA HIS A 137 -12.22 -13.18 -4.27
C HIS A 137 -12.66 -14.56 -3.76
N TRP A 138 -12.21 -14.95 -2.57
CA TRP A 138 -12.64 -16.20 -1.95
C TRP A 138 -14.16 -16.22 -1.71
N LEU A 139 -14.73 -15.11 -1.18
CA LEU A 139 -16.17 -15.03 -0.89
C LEU A 139 -17.02 -15.17 -2.16
N ILE A 140 -16.63 -14.48 -3.24
CA ILE A 140 -17.32 -14.54 -4.53
C ILE A 140 -17.25 -15.95 -5.09
N SER A 141 -16.09 -16.60 -5.05
CA SER A 141 -15.89 -17.96 -5.51
C SER A 141 -16.67 -18.97 -4.67
N ASN A 142 -16.62 -18.85 -3.34
CA ASN A 142 -17.25 -19.80 -2.42
C ASN A 142 -18.79 -19.71 -2.44
N ARG A 143 -19.34 -18.53 -2.72
CA ARG A 143 -20.79 -18.33 -2.82
C ARG A 143 -21.33 -18.48 -4.23
N GLY A 144 -20.50 -18.82 -5.22
CA GLY A 144 -20.90 -18.99 -6.61
C GLY A 144 -21.46 -17.70 -7.23
N LEU A 145 -21.02 -16.53 -6.75
CA LEU A 145 -21.48 -15.24 -7.27
C LEU A 145 -20.92 -14.99 -8.68
N SER A 146 -21.64 -14.21 -9.48
CA SER A 146 -21.19 -13.87 -10.84
C SER A 146 -19.91 -13.06 -10.81
N LYS A 147 -19.07 -13.19 -11.87
CA LYS A 147 -17.83 -12.40 -12.02
C LYS A 147 -18.05 -10.89 -12.03
N ASN A 148 -19.27 -10.43 -12.29
CA ASN A 148 -19.62 -9.02 -12.26
C ASN A 148 -19.43 -8.39 -10.87
N TRP A 149 -19.51 -9.19 -9.79
CA TRP A 149 -19.20 -8.72 -8.43
C TRP A 149 -17.74 -8.33 -8.25
N ILE A 150 -16.83 -9.00 -8.95
CA ILE A 150 -15.40 -8.64 -8.96
C ILE A 150 -15.23 -7.28 -9.65
N ALA A 151 -15.89 -7.09 -10.82
CA ALA A 151 -15.84 -5.82 -11.52
C ALA A 151 -16.45 -4.67 -10.69
N GLY A 152 -17.57 -4.92 -10.01
CA GLY A 152 -18.18 -3.97 -9.09
C GLY A 152 -17.27 -3.62 -7.91
N PHE A 153 -16.59 -4.60 -7.32
CA PHE A 153 -15.62 -4.37 -6.25
C PHE A 153 -14.46 -3.48 -6.67
N TYR A 154 -13.81 -3.79 -7.80
CA TYR A 154 -12.70 -2.96 -8.28
C TYR A 154 -13.17 -1.59 -8.77
N GLY A 155 -14.38 -1.49 -9.35
CA GLY A 155 -14.99 -0.22 -9.69
C GLY A 155 -15.25 0.65 -8.47
N SER A 156 -15.81 0.08 -7.39
CA SER A 156 -16.02 0.80 -6.13
C SER A 156 -14.69 1.20 -5.47
N LEU A 157 -13.67 0.35 -5.52
CA LEU A 157 -12.34 0.65 -5.00
C LEU A 157 -11.71 1.85 -5.74
N ALA A 158 -11.82 1.87 -7.07
CA ALA A 158 -11.32 2.98 -7.89
C ALA A 158 -12.06 4.30 -7.59
N LEU A 159 -13.38 4.25 -7.43
CA LEU A 159 -14.17 5.42 -7.06
C LEU A 159 -13.85 5.92 -5.65
N LEU A 160 -13.71 5.02 -4.68
CA LEU A 160 -13.32 5.37 -3.31
C LEU A 160 -11.93 6.00 -3.28
N PHE A 161 -11.00 5.50 -4.08
CA PHE A 161 -9.66 6.09 -4.19
C PHE A 161 -9.72 7.54 -4.66
N GLN A 162 -10.57 7.85 -5.66
CA GLN A 162 -10.79 9.20 -6.16
C GLN A 162 -11.43 10.14 -5.13
N ILE A 163 -12.26 9.60 -4.21
CA ILE A 163 -12.95 10.39 -3.18
C ILE A 163 -12.07 10.59 -1.96
N VAL A 164 -11.33 9.57 -1.55
CA VAL A 164 -10.50 9.60 -0.32
C VAL A 164 -9.18 10.35 -0.54
N TYR A 165 -8.68 10.38 -1.77
CA TYR A 165 -7.46 11.11 -2.16
C TYR A 165 -7.79 12.17 -3.24
N PRO A 166 -8.62 13.19 -2.94
CA PRO A 166 -8.75 14.33 -3.82
C PRO A 166 -7.49 15.18 -3.64
N PHE A 167 -6.51 14.99 -4.56
CA PHE A 167 -5.36 15.89 -4.78
C PHE A 167 -4.48 16.23 -3.58
#